data_632ebe91853bb150395afda31d7cbc48
#
_entry.id   632ebe91853bb150395afda31d7cbc48
#
_cell.length_a   1.000
_cell.length_b   1.000
_cell.length_c   1.000
_cell.angle_alpha   90.00
_cell.angle_beta   90.00
_cell.angle_gamma   90.00
#
_symmetry.space_group_name_H-M   'P 1'
#
loop_
_entity.id
_entity.type
_entity.pdbx_description
1 polymer ?
#
loop_
_entity_poly.entity_id
_entity_poly.type
_entity_poly.pdbx_seq_one_letter_code
_entity_poly.pdbx_strand_id
1 'polypeptide(L)'
;ASAFWPTTVLPQLAEQNAKIKTLTVEIPSLESVLAQNPDFVPAQLPLLLGPESKVARREDLATVGVNSYVSPGMCATKKATGDMYGSRQKLWDMTWLYQEISDFARIFNVEDRGQALIADFKKREADLRQEFGKSKKDLSFVFWFSSASPSADAYVGGKNSASGFIANVLGGHNAITSETEWPTVSWESIIAANPDVIVVSSLDRNRWALDKAEEKIKFLKSDPAVSQLEAVKKGHIVVMDGQAMNPTIRTLYGAEQVGEQLRKMGLN
;
A
#
# COMPACT_ATOMS: atom_id res chain seq x y z
N ALA A 1 19.13 0.26 8.10
CA ALA A 1 17.68 0.34 7.86
C ALA A 1 16.94 -0.83 8.50
N SER A 2 15.64 -0.71 8.61
CA SER A 2 14.75 -1.80 9.03
C SER A 2 13.59 -1.85 8.05
N ALA A 3 13.20 -3.04 7.63
CA ALA A 3 12.12 -3.25 6.68
C ALA A 3 11.10 -4.24 7.28
N PHE A 4 10.06 -3.71 7.90
CA PHE A 4 9.05 -4.51 8.64
C PHE A 4 8.26 -5.49 7.77
N TRP A 5 8.22 -5.33 6.49
CA TRP A 5 7.73 -6.31 5.53
C TRP A 5 8.60 -6.20 4.29
N PRO A 6 9.71 -6.95 4.25
CA PRO A 6 10.67 -6.83 3.17
C PRO A 6 10.01 -7.16 1.83
N THR A 7 10.27 -6.31 0.87
CA THR A 7 9.94 -6.52 -0.52
C THR A 7 11.11 -6.10 -1.36
N THR A 8 11.12 -6.56 -2.60
CA THR A 8 12.08 -6.06 -3.59
C THR A 8 11.92 -4.55 -3.71
N VAL A 9 13.01 -3.80 -3.57
CA VAL A 9 13.01 -2.35 -3.78
C VAL A 9 12.75 -2.01 -5.24
N LEU A 10 12.31 -0.78 -5.51
CA LEU A 10 12.14 -0.32 -6.89
C LEU A 10 13.46 -0.51 -7.66
N PRO A 11 13.43 -1.02 -8.91
CA PRO A 11 14.65 -1.37 -9.65
C PRO A 11 15.67 -0.24 -9.75
N GLN A 12 15.23 1.00 -9.91
CA GLN A 12 16.09 2.18 -9.98
C GLN A 12 16.82 2.49 -8.65
N LEU A 13 16.39 1.88 -7.53
CA LEU A 13 17.01 2.06 -6.21
C LEU A 13 17.82 0.84 -5.76
N ALA A 14 17.80 -0.26 -6.53
CA ALA A 14 18.36 -1.54 -6.12
C ALA A 14 19.87 -1.46 -5.78
N GLU A 15 20.65 -0.82 -6.64
CA GLU A 15 22.10 -0.67 -6.44
C GLU A 15 22.43 0.12 -5.15
N GLN A 16 21.73 1.22 -4.91
CA GLN A 16 21.96 2.03 -3.71
C GLN A 16 21.46 1.33 -2.45
N ASN A 17 20.32 0.66 -2.54
CA ASN A 17 19.77 -0.10 -1.43
C ASN A 17 20.67 -1.28 -1.01
N ALA A 18 21.35 -1.92 -1.95
CA ALA A 18 22.29 -3.01 -1.66
C ALA A 18 23.47 -2.59 -0.77
N LYS A 19 23.79 -1.30 -0.74
CA LYS A 19 24.84 -0.72 0.12
C LYS A 19 24.37 -0.46 1.55
N ILE A 20 23.07 -0.56 1.82
CA ILE A 20 22.46 -0.21 3.11
C ILE A 20 22.41 -1.48 3.99
N LYS A 21 23.06 -1.41 5.16
CA LYS A 21 22.96 -2.48 6.16
C LYS A 21 21.51 -2.57 6.70
N THR A 22 20.89 -3.71 6.57
CA THR A 22 19.62 -4.01 7.21
C THR A 22 19.86 -4.43 8.66
N LEU A 23 19.21 -3.77 9.61
CA LEU A 23 19.29 -4.13 11.04
C LEU A 23 18.43 -5.34 11.32
N THR A 24 17.18 -5.31 10.83
CA THR A 24 16.20 -6.38 11.01
C THR A 24 15.11 -6.28 9.96
N VAL A 25 14.43 -7.39 9.71
CA VAL A 25 13.18 -7.47 8.93
C VAL A 25 11.93 -7.47 9.82
N GLU A 26 12.14 -7.33 11.13
CA GLU A 26 11.10 -7.16 12.15
C GLU A 26 11.14 -5.74 12.73
N ILE A 27 10.31 -5.46 13.72
CA ILE A 27 10.34 -4.19 14.45
C ILE A 27 11.66 -4.12 15.24
N PRO A 28 12.52 -3.11 15.03
CA PRO A 28 13.76 -2.99 15.74
C PRO A 28 13.54 -2.60 17.21
N SER A 29 14.46 -2.97 18.11
CA SER A 29 14.49 -2.38 19.45
C SER A 29 15.06 -0.96 19.40
N LEU A 30 14.69 -0.13 20.38
CA LEU A 30 15.24 1.23 20.51
C LEU A 30 16.77 1.19 20.65
N GLU A 31 17.31 0.26 21.44
CA GLU A 31 18.76 0.10 21.64
C GLU A 31 19.46 -0.20 20.31
N SER A 32 18.88 -1.07 19.47
CA SER A 32 19.47 -1.40 18.16
C SER A 32 19.46 -0.22 17.20
N VAL A 33 18.48 0.66 17.31
CA VAL A 33 18.40 1.92 16.53
C VAL A 33 19.45 2.90 17.03
N LEU A 34 19.50 3.16 18.33
CA LEU A 34 20.46 4.12 18.93
C LEU A 34 21.91 3.67 18.78
N ALA A 35 22.18 2.36 18.76
CA ALA A 35 23.52 1.81 18.50
C ALA A 35 24.08 2.16 17.11
N GLN A 36 23.23 2.67 16.19
CA GLN A 36 23.68 3.15 14.88
C GLN A 36 24.07 4.65 14.91
N ASN A 37 23.97 5.33 16.07
CA ASN A 37 24.22 6.77 16.24
C ASN A 37 23.48 7.63 15.19
N PRO A 38 22.16 7.50 15.03
CA PRO A 38 21.45 8.23 13.99
C PRO A 38 21.26 9.71 14.36
N ASP A 39 21.42 10.61 13.41
CA ASP A 39 21.01 12.01 13.52
C ASP A 39 19.51 12.19 13.24
N PHE A 40 18.94 11.26 12.46
CA PHE A 40 17.57 11.33 12.00
C PHE A 40 16.98 9.92 11.81
N VAL A 41 15.78 9.72 12.38
CA VAL A 41 15.04 8.43 12.29
C VAL A 41 13.67 8.65 11.63
N PRO A 42 13.52 8.36 10.33
CA PRO A 42 12.23 8.37 9.68
C PRO A 42 11.51 7.03 9.87
N ALA A 43 10.20 7.10 10.04
CA ALA A 43 9.32 5.93 10.05
C ALA A 43 8.10 6.16 9.14
N GLN A 44 7.73 5.12 8.41
CA GLN A 44 6.52 5.16 7.62
C GLN A 44 5.29 4.97 8.51
N LEU A 45 5.35 4.07 9.49
CA LEU A 45 4.20 3.71 10.32
C LEU A 45 4.22 4.44 11.66
N PRO A 46 3.08 5.06 12.08
CA PRO A 46 2.94 5.61 13.44
C PRO A 46 3.21 4.59 14.54
N LEU A 47 2.91 3.31 14.27
CA LEU A 47 3.25 2.18 15.14
C LEU A 47 4.72 2.15 15.57
N LEU A 48 5.63 2.71 14.79
CA LEU A 48 7.05 2.69 15.08
C LEU A 48 7.50 3.88 15.93
N LEU A 49 6.93 5.07 15.72
CA LEU A 49 7.34 6.32 16.37
C LEU A 49 6.18 7.17 16.92
N GLY A 50 4.97 6.64 16.97
CA GLY A 50 3.80 7.34 17.51
C GLY A 50 3.69 7.24 19.05
N PRO A 51 2.61 7.77 19.64
CA PRO A 51 2.41 7.77 21.09
C PRO A 51 2.41 6.37 21.73
N GLU A 52 1.89 5.36 21.02
CA GLU A 52 1.86 3.96 21.45
C GLU A 52 2.89 3.12 20.68
N SER A 53 4.02 3.71 20.36
CA SER A 53 4.99 3.09 19.48
C SER A 53 5.65 1.87 20.11
N LYS A 54 6.08 0.96 19.23
CA LYS A 54 6.82 -0.25 19.59
C LYS A 54 8.33 -0.07 19.58
N VAL A 55 8.82 1.08 19.10
CA VAL A 55 10.26 1.40 19.06
C VAL A 55 10.57 2.52 20.03
N ALA A 56 10.04 3.72 19.78
CA ALA A 56 10.23 4.89 20.63
C ALA A 56 9.11 5.92 20.35
N ARG A 57 8.78 6.76 21.32
CA ARG A 57 8.05 7.98 21.02
C ARG A 57 9.01 9.00 20.44
N ARG A 58 8.50 9.90 19.59
CA ARG A 58 9.31 10.95 18.98
C ARG A 58 9.96 11.87 20.03
N GLU A 59 9.22 12.12 21.12
CA GLU A 59 9.69 12.92 22.25
C GLU A 59 10.88 12.25 22.94
N ASP A 60 10.86 10.93 23.08
CA ASP A 60 11.96 10.17 23.72
C ASP A 60 13.24 10.26 22.86
N LEU A 61 13.13 10.17 21.53
CA LEU A 61 14.27 10.38 20.63
C LEU A 61 14.81 11.81 20.72
N ALA A 62 13.93 12.81 20.82
CA ALA A 62 14.36 14.20 20.96
C ALA A 62 15.15 14.46 22.24
N THR A 63 14.87 13.76 23.35
CA THR A 63 15.63 13.89 24.61
C THR A 63 17.08 13.45 24.47
N VAL A 64 17.40 12.59 23.53
CA VAL A 64 18.76 12.12 23.23
C VAL A 64 19.34 12.77 21.95
N GLY A 65 18.72 13.86 21.50
CA GLY A 65 19.22 14.65 20.36
C GLY A 65 18.95 14.07 18.98
N VAL A 66 18.09 13.05 18.88
CA VAL A 66 17.75 12.40 17.61
C VAL A 66 16.47 12.98 17.02
N ASN A 67 16.55 13.57 15.83
CA ASN A 67 15.38 14.03 15.09
C ASN A 67 14.60 12.85 14.52
N SER A 68 13.29 13.02 14.37
CA SER A 68 12.43 11.94 13.86
C SER A 68 11.31 12.45 12.98
N TYR A 69 10.84 11.58 12.08
CA TYR A 69 9.78 11.88 11.12
C TYR A 69 8.82 10.69 11.00
N VAL A 70 7.53 10.97 10.90
CA VAL A 70 6.51 9.95 10.58
C VAL A 70 5.77 10.38 9.32
N SER A 71 5.62 9.46 8.37
CA SER A 71 4.97 9.73 7.09
C SER A 71 3.55 10.30 7.26
N PRO A 72 3.26 11.50 6.72
CA PRO A 72 1.93 12.08 6.74
C PRO A 72 0.93 11.23 5.97
N GLY A 73 1.36 10.53 4.92
CA GLY A 73 0.52 9.63 4.13
C GLY A 73 -0.11 8.50 4.96
N MET A 74 0.58 8.08 6.04
CA MET A 74 0.08 7.05 6.95
C MET A 74 -0.82 7.60 8.06
N CYS A 75 -0.69 8.88 8.41
CA CYS A 75 -1.43 9.51 9.52
C CYS A 75 -2.65 10.29 9.04
N ALA A 76 -2.55 10.92 7.87
CA ALA A 76 -3.55 11.87 7.39
C ALA A 76 -4.93 11.24 7.24
N THR A 77 -5.94 11.98 7.65
CA THR A 77 -7.37 11.58 7.60
C THR A 77 -7.74 10.34 8.40
N LYS A 78 -6.82 9.81 9.22
CA LYS A 78 -7.07 8.64 10.06
C LYS A 78 -7.68 8.98 11.39
N LYS A 79 -8.56 8.09 11.85
CA LYS A 79 -8.99 7.98 13.25
C LYS A 79 -8.46 6.68 13.84
N ALA A 80 -8.01 6.72 15.09
CA ALA A 80 -7.76 5.52 15.87
C ALA A 80 -9.09 4.79 16.09
N THR A 81 -9.16 3.51 15.71
CA THR A 81 -10.37 2.68 15.78
C THR A 81 -10.15 1.39 16.56
N GLY A 82 -9.10 1.34 17.38
CA GLY A 82 -8.76 0.13 18.14
C GLY A 82 -7.92 -0.88 17.39
N ASP A 83 -7.76 -0.76 16.07
CA ASP A 83 -6.76 -1.52 15.33
C ASP A 83 -5.51 -0.67 15.07
N MET A 84 -4.37 -1.34 14.81
CA MET A 84 -3.08 -0.67 14.65
C MET A 84 -2.98 0.22 13.40
N TYR A 85 -3.87 0.06 12.44
CA TYR A 85 -3.86 0.81 11.18
C TYR A 85 -4.92 1.91 11.13
N GLY A 86 -5.94 1.86 11.99
CA GLY A 86 -7.03 2.81 12.09
C GLY A 86 -7.97 2.81 10.88
N SER A 87 -8.85 3.81 10.82
CA SER A 87 -9.80 4.00 9.72
C SER A 87 -9.63 5.35 9.03
N ARG A 88 -10.02 5.43 7.75
CA ARG A 88 -10.02 6.68 6.98
C ARG A 88 -11.44 7.09 6.64
N GLN A 89 -11.80 8.32 7.02
CA GLN A 89 -13.10 8.91 6.68
C GLN A 89 -13.15 9.52 5.29
N LYS A 90 -12.00 9.85 4.72
CA LYS A 90 -11.86 10.41 3.37
C LYS A 90 -10.88 9.56 2.57
N LEU A 91 -11.13 9.46 1.29
CA LEU A 91 -10.22 8.80 0.37
C LEU A 91 -8.81 9.39 0.53
N TRP A 92 -7.84 8.49 0.67
CA TRP A 92 -6.43 8.87 0.60
C TRP A 92 -6.10 9.40 -0.79
N ASP A 93 -5.20 10.37 -0.86
CA ASP A 93 -4.70 10.92 -2.13
C ASP A 93 -3.19 11.18 -2.07
N MET A 94 -2.61 11.48 -3.22
CA MET A 94 -1.17 11.70 -3.37
C MET A 94 -0.65 12.99 -2.70
N THR A 95 -1.51 13.89 -2.26
CA THR A 95 -1.11 15.17 -1.63
C THR A 95 -0.22 14.94 -0.42
N TRP A 96 -0.54 13.92 0.38
CA TRP A 96 0.24 13.57 1.57
C TRP A 96 1.62 13.01 1.23
N LEU A 97 1.72 12.30 0.12
CA LEU A 97 3.01 11.84 -0.39
C LEU A 97 3.82 13.01 -0.96
N TYR A 98 3.18 13.96 -1.65
CA TYR A 98 3.87 15.18 -2.12
C TYR A 98 4.40 16.00 -0.94
N GLN A 99 3.67 16.05 0.17
CA GLN A 99 4.16 16.65 1.41
C GLN A 99 5.41 15.92 1.92
N GLU A 100 5.37 14.59 2.01
CA GLU A 100 6.51 13.77 2.46
C GLU A 100 7.74 13.99 1.57
N ILE A 101 7.59 13.97 0.25
CA ILE A 101 8.67 14.25 -0.71
C ILE A 101 9.25 15.64 -0.48
N SER A 102 8.39 16.65 -0.30
CA SER A 102 8.81 18.03 -0.05
C SER A 102 9.56 18.16 1.28
N ASP A 103 9.10 17.50 2.34
CA ASP A 103 9.75 17.51 3.65
C ASP A 103 11.13 16.87 3.58
N PHE A 104 11.25 15.69 2.98
CA PHE A 104 12.56 15.04 2.77
C PHE A 104 13.47 15.87 1.88
N ALA A 105 12.94 16.49 0.82
CA ALA A 105 13.73 17.35 -0.05
C ALA A 105 14.37 18.52 0.72
N ARG A 106 13.62 19.15 1.65
CA ARG A 106 14.14 20.21 2.53
C ARG A 106 15.13 19.66 3.56
N ILE A 107 14.81 18.54 4.22
CA ILE A 107 15.68 17.92 5.23
C ILE A 107 17.06 17.60 4.62
N PHE A 108 17.11 17.15 3.37
CA PHE A 108 18.33 16.76 2.69
C PHE A 108 18.88 17.82 1.72
N ASN A 109 18.29 19.02 1.68
CA ASN A 109 18.71 20.14 0.81
C ASN A 109 18.78 19.73 -0.68
N VAL A 110 17.70 19.13 -1.18
CA VAL A 110 17.55 18.64 -2.57
C VAL A 110 16.17 19.03 -3.14
N GLU A 111 15.73 20.26 -2.88
CA GLU A 111 14.36 20.74 -3.19
C GLU A 111 14.03 20.62 -4.68
N ASP A 112 14.97 20.95 -5.57
CA ASP A 112 14.76 20.84 -7.02
C ASP A 112 14.43 19.40 -7.43
N ARG A 113 15.09 18.42 -6.83
CA ARG A 113 14.81 16.99 -7.08
C ARG A 113 13.45 16.59 -6.56
N GLY A 114 13.07 17.09 -5.37
CA GLY A 114 11.75 16.88 -4.79
C GLY A 114 10.64 17.44 -5.67
N GLN A 115 10.80 18.68 -6.17
CA GLN A 115 9.86 19.33 -7.07
C GLN A 115 9.71 18.57 -8.39
N ALA A 116 10.84 18.16 -8.99
CA ALA A 116 10.82 17.37 -10.22
C ALA A 116 10.08 16.03 -10.04
N LEU A 117 10.32 15.33 -8.94
CA LEU A 117 9.64 14.07 -8.63
C LEU A 117 8.13 14.26 -8.42
N ILE A 118 7.72 15.31 -7.71
CA ILE A 118 6.31 15.66 -7.51
C ILE A 118 5.63 15.98 -8.85
N ALA A 119 6.31 16.74 -9.72
CA ALA A 119 5.78 17.09 -11.04
C ALA A 119 5.58 15.84 -11.92
N ASP A 120 6.56 14.91 -11.90
CA ASP A 120 6.45 13.63 -12.61
C ASP A 120 5.24 12.82 -12.11
N PHE A 121 5.09 12.66 -10.80
CA PHE A 121 3.98 11.90 -10.24
C PHE A 121 2.62 12.53 -10.53
N LYS A 122 2.50 13.86 -10.45
CA LYS A 122 1.27 14.57 -10.82
C LYS A 122 0.91 14.34 -12.29
N LYS A 123 1.91 14.37 -13.18
CA LYS A 123 1.69 14.10 -14.60
C LYS A 123 1.20 12.68 -14.82
N ARG A 124 1.87 11.67 -14.25
CA ARG A 124 1.53 10.26 -14.39
C ARG A 124 0.13 9.95 -13.85
N GLU A 125 -0.22 10.52 -12.69
CA GLU A 125 -1.59 10.41 -12.13
C GLU A 125 -2.62 11.02 -13.08
N ALA A 126 -2.36 12.22 -13.62
CA ALA A 126 -3.25 12.89 -14.56
C ALA A 126 -3.43 12.09 -15.85
N ASP A 127 -2.37 11.51 -16.38
CA ASP A 127 -2.41 10.66 -17.58
C ASP A 127 -3.32 9.43 -17.36
N LEU A 128 -3.18 8.74 -16.22
CA LEU A 128 -4.06 7.62 -15.85
C LEU A 128 -5.53 8.05 -15.72
N ARG A 129 -5.79 9.16 -15.01
CA ARG A 129 -7.14 9.70 -14.85
C ARG A 129 -7.75 10.12 -16.17
N GLN A 130 -6.96 10.68 -17.09
CA GLN A 130 -7.43 11.05 -18.42
C GLN A 130 -7.79 9.82 -19.25
N GLU A 131 -7.00 8.76 -19.13
CA GLU A 131 -7.23 7.52 -19.90
C GLU A 131 -8.46 6.76 -19.37
N PHE A 132 -8.46 6.42 -18.09
CA PHE A 132 -9.49 5.59 -17.48
C PHE A 132 -10.78 6.35 -17.14
N GLY A 133 -10.70 7.65 -16.89
CA GLY A 133 -11.87 8.48 -16.62
C GLY A 133 -12.80 8.68 -17.84
N LYS A 134 -12.39 8.25 -19.03
CA LYS A 134 -13.23 8.23 -20.25
C LYS A 134 -14.07 6.97 -20.34
N SER A 135 -13.74 5.94 -19.57
CA SER A 135 -14.53 4.71 -19.52
C SER A 135 -15.93 5.00 -18.98
N LYS A 136 -16.96 4.47 -19.66
CA LYS A 136 -18.34 4.56 -19.18
C LYS A 136 -18.65 3.50 -18.09
N LYS A 137 -17.68 2.65 -17.77
CA LYS A 137 -17.83 1.57 -16.79
C LYS A 137 -17.24 2.05 -15.48
N ASP A 138 -18.07 2.16 -14.45
CA ASP A 138 -17.64 2.33 -13.06
C ASP A 138 -17.23 0.95 -12.52
N LEU A 139 -15.98 0.54 -12.79
CA LEU A 139 -15.50 -0.79 -12.41
C LEU A 139 -15.39 -0.91 -10.89
N SER A 140 -15.90 -2.00 -10.35
CA SER A 140 -15.75 -2.36 -8.95
C SER A 140 -14.53 -3.25 -8.73
N PHE A 141 -13.70 -2.90 -7.74
CA PHE A 141 -12.45 -3.59 -7.43
C PHE A 141 -12.46 -4.20 -6.03
N VAL A 142 -11.83 -5.35 -5.86
CA VAL A 142 -11.36 -5.84 -4.57
C VAL A 142 -9.84 -5.96 -4.60
N PHE A 143 -9.15 -5.42 -3.61
CA PHE A 143 -7.71 -5.48 -3.47
C PHE A 143 -7.35 -6.46 -2.35
N TRP A 144 -7.03 -7.68 -2.72
CA TRP A 144 -6.71 -8.75 -1.80
C TRP A 144 -5.23 -8.82 -1.50
N PHE A 145 -4.87 -8.43 -0.25
CA PHE A 145 -3.49 -8.41 0.20
C PHE A 145 -2.97 -9.80 0.54
N SER A 146 -3.63 -10.52 1.45
CA SER A 146 -3.25 -11.88 1.83
C SER A 146 -4.35 -12.56 2.66
N SER A 147 -4.16 -13.85 2.96
CA SER A 147 -4.92 -14.60 3.97
C SER A 147 -4.01 -15.61 4.64
N ALA A 148 -4.26 -15.90 5.91
CA ALA A 148 -3.45 -16.82 6.69
C ALA A 148 -3.51 -18.27 6.14
N SER A 149 -4.69 -18.66 5.61
CA SER A 149 -4.95 -19.95 4.96
C SER A 149 -6.04 -19.79 3.89
N PRO A 150 -6.25 -20.78 3.02
CA PRO A 150 -7.35 -20.79 2.06
C PRO A 150 -8.76 -20.71 2.69
N SER A 151 -8.92 -21.20 3.92
CA SER A 151 -10.18 -21.12 4.68
C SER A 151 -10.32 -19.87 5.53
N ALA A 152 -9.30 -19.01 5.57
CA ALA A 152 -9.36 -17.76 6.33
C ALA A 152 -9.94 -16.63 5.49
N ASP A 153 -10.56 -15.68 6.20
CA ASP A 153 -11.04 -14.43 5.61
C ASP A 153 -9.94 -13.67 4.87
N ALA A 154 -10.34 -12.90 3.89
CA ALA A 154 -9.44 -12.10 3.08
C ALA A 154 -9.03 -10.80 3.81
N TYR A 155 -7.72 -10.56 3.92
CA TYR A 155 -7.17 -9.29 4.38
C TYR A 155 -7.03 -8.37 3.17
N VAL A 156 -7.80 -7.30 3.14
CA VAL A 156 -8.01 -6.48 1.95
C VAL A 156 -7.76 -5.00 2.22
N GLY A 157 -7.55 -4.21 1.19
CA GLY A 157 -7.51 -2.75 1.30
C GLY A 157 -8.92 -2.18 1.50
N GLY A 158 -9.09 -1.29 2.48
CA GLY A 158 -10.35 -0.63 2.79
C GLY A 158 -10.75 0.43 1.76
N LYS A 159 -12.01 0.89 1.86
CA LYS A 159 -12.65 1.84 0.93
C LYS A 159 -11.81 3.08 0.65
N ASN A 160 -11.29 3.70 1.70
CA ASN A 160 -10.61 4.99 1.64
C ASN A 160 -9.08 4.88 1.70
N SER A 161 -8.52 3.68 1.60
CA SER A 161 -7.09 3.40 1.62
C SER A 161 -6.39 3.77 0.30
N ALA A 162 -5.09 3.52 0.21
CA ALA A 162 -4.34 3.59 -1.04
C ALA A 162 -4.93 2.69 -2.14
N SER A 163 -5.50 1.53 -1.77
CA SER A 163 -6.23 0.66 -2.70
C SER A 163 -7.48 1.34 -3.28
N GLY A 164 -8.25 2.05 -2.43
CA GLY A 164 -9.39 2.85 -2.88
C GLY A 164 -8.96 3.99 -3.82
N PHE A 165 -7.82 4.62 -3.56
CA PHE A 165 -7.24 5.62 -4.45
C PHE A 165 -6.87 5.02 -5.82
N ILE A 166 -6.23 3.85 -5.86
CA ILE A 166 -5.91 3.16 -7.12
C ILE A 166 -7.18 2.91 -7.93
N ALA A 167 -8.24 2.35 -7.31
CA ALA A 167 -9.52 2.14 -7.98
C ALA A 167 -10.07 3.46 -8.56
N ASN A 168 -10.03 4.55 -7.78
CA ASN A 168 -10.52 5.87 -8.19
C ASN A 168 -9.73 6.46 -9.36
N VAL A 169 -8.40 6.37 -9.34
CA VAL A 169 -7.54 6.83 -10.45
C VAL A 169 -7.86 6.08 -11.75
N LEU A 170 -8.23 4.81 -11.64
CA LEU A 170 -8.59 3.94 -12.75
C LEU A 170 -10.10 4.00 -13.11
N GLY A 171 -10.78 5.06 -12.71
CA GLY A 171 -12.17 5.34 -13.11
C GLY A 171 -13.20 4.40 -12.49
N GLY A 172 -12.90 3.78 -11.36
CA GLY A 172 -13.79 2.88 -10.64
C GLY A 172 -13.80 3.12 -9.14
N HIS A 173 -14.27 2.12 -8.38
CA HIS A 173 -14.38 2.19 -6.93
C HIS A 173 -13.98 0.88 -6.25
N ASN A 174 -13.62 0.95 -4.96
CA ASN A 174 -13.39 -0.24 -4.14
C ASN A 174 -14.75 -0.82 -3.70
N ALA A 175 -15.02 -2.08 -4.01
CA ALA A 175 -16.23 -2.79 -3.62
C ALA A 175 -16.33 -3.03 -2.10
N ILE A 176 -15.20 -2.98 -1.39
CA ILE A 176 -15.14 -3.07 0.07
C ILE A 176 -15.53 -1.72 0.67
N THR A 177 -16.64 -1.69 1.40
CA THR A 177 -17.22 -0.45 1.95
C THR A 177 -16.66 -0.06 3.32
N SER A 178 -15.82 -0.90 3.93
CA SER A 178 -15.21 -0.63 5.23
C SER A 178 -14.26 0.56 5.17
N GLU A 179 -14.37 1.48 6.13
CA GLU A 179 -13.45 2.60 6.32
C GLU A 179 -12.17 2.22 7.07
N THR A 180 -12.10 1.01 7.66
CA THR A 180 -10.88 0.44 8.23
C THR A 180 -9.81 0.38 7.13
N GLU A 181 -8.58 0.77 7.45
CA GLU A 181 -7.49 0.80 6.47
C GLU A 181 -7.24 -0.59 5.87
N TRP A 182 -7.25 -1.60 6.75
CA TRP A 182 -6.99 -3.00 6.43
C TRP A 182 -8.03 -3.92 7.06
N PRO A 183 -9.27 -3.99 6.55
CA PRO A 183 -10.28 -4.90 7.08
C PRO A 183 -9.98 -6.35 6.70
N THR A 184 -10.42 -7.26 7.57
CA THR A 184 -10.59 -8.67 7.25
C THR A 184 -12.03 -8.88 6.81
N VAL A 185 -12.25 -9.48 5.65
CA VAL A 185 -13.57 -9.60 5.00
C VAL A 185 -13.80 -11.05 4.61
N SER A 186 -14.97 -11.59 4.95
CA SER A 186 -15.33 -12.95 4.58
C SER A 186 -15.49 -13.11 3.06
N TRP A 187 -15.24 -14.32 2.56
CA TRP A 187 -15.42 -14.61 1.14
C TRP A 187 -16.89 -14.51 0.70
N GLU A 188 -17.84 -14.80 1.59
CA GLU A 188 -19.27 -14.61 1.34
C GLU A 188 -19.59 -13.12 1.06
N SER A 189 -18.96 -12.21 1.80
CA SER A 189 -19.12 -10.76 1.57
C SER A 189 -18.54 -10.32 0.23
N ILE A 190 -17.37 -10.87 -0.15
CA ILE A 190 -16.75 -10.61 -1.45
C ILE A 190 -17.59 -11.18 -2.59
N ILE A 191 -18.15 -12.39 -2.40
CA ILE A 191 -19.06 -13.01 -3.37
C ILE A 191 -20.34 -12.17 -3.54
N ALA A 192 -20.90 -11.68 -2.43
CA ALA A 192 -22.08 -10.81 -2.47
C ALA A 192 -21.81 -9.47 -3.16
N ALA A 193 -20.62 -8.91 -3.00
CA ALA A 193 -20.18 -7.69 -3.68
C ALA A 193 -19.92 -7.91 -5.18
N ASN A 194 -19.58 -9.13 -5.59
CA ASN A 194 -19.31 -9.58 -6.97
C ASN A 194 -18.48 -8.55 -7.77
N PRO A 195 -17.24 -8.26 -7.41
CA PRO A 195 -16.43 -7.25 -8.04
C PRO A 195 -16.16 -7.55 -9.52
N ASP A 196 -15.98 -6.50 -10.33
CA ASP A 196 -15.60 -6.64 -11.75
C ASP A 196 -14.14 -7.08 -11.91
N VAL A 197 -13.28 -6.69 -10.97
CA VAL A 197 -11.83 -6.96 -10.99
C VAL A 197 -11.35 -7.37 -9.61
N ILE A 198 -10.57 -8.43 -9.54
CA ILE A 198 -9.85 -8.84 -8.32
C ILE A 198 -8.37 -8.54 -8.50
N VAL A 199 -7.85 -7.59 -7.71
CA VAL A 199 -6.43 -7.27 -7.65
C VAL A 199 -5.79 -8.09 -6.54
N VAL A 200 -4.93 -9.04 -6.90
CA VAL A 200 -4.16 -9.85 -5.96
C VAL A 200 -2.77 -9.27 -5.75
N SER A 201 -2.36 -9.11 -4.51
CA SER A 201 -1.00 -8.69 -4.22
C SER A 201 0.00 -9.80 -4.54
N SER A 202 1.19 -9.42 -5.00
CA SER A 202 2.39 -10.24 -4.96
C SER A 202 3.25 -9.78 -3.78
N LEU A 203 3.50 -10.67 -2.82
CA LEU A 203 4.32 -10.39 -1.65
C LEU A 203 5.58 -11.26 -1.68
N ASP A 204 6.73 -10.61 -1.56
CA ASP A 204 8.02 -11.30 -1.53
C ASP A 204 8.36 -11.76 -0.10
N ARG A 205 7.43 -12.51 0.49
CA ARG A 205 7.55 -13.09 1.83
C ARG A 205 6.81 -14.43 1.90
N ASN A 206 7.01 -15.20 2.97
CA ASN A 206 6.36 -16.50 3.21
C ASN A 206 5.79 -16.54 4.64
N ARG A 207 5.09 -15.48 5.06
CA ARG A 207 4.50 -15.41 6.39
C ARG A 207 3.16 -16.14 6.45
N TRP A 208 2.36 -16.04 5.39
CA TRP A 208 1.05 -16.65 5.26
C TRP A 208 0.98 -17.51 3.99
N ALA A 209 0.11 -18.51 4.02
CA ALA A 209 -0.05 -19.43 2.89
C ALA A 209 -0.43 -18.71 1.58
N LEU A 210 -1.22 -17.62 1.70
CA LEU A 210 -1.67 -16.85 0.55
C LEU A 210 -0.92 -15.50 0.42
N ASP A 211 0.40 -15.49 0.63
CA ASP A 211 1.25 -14.34 0.35
C ASP A 211 1.61 -14.24 -1.15
N LYS A 212 1.85 -15.38 -1.80
CA LYS A 212 2.22 -15.41 -3.23
C LYS A 212 1.01 -15.23 -4.14
N ALA A 213 1.18 -14.50 -5.23
CA ALA A 213 0.11 -14.26 -6.19
C ALA A 213 -0.41 -15.56 -6.83
N GLU A 214 0.50 -16.50 -7.11
CA GLU A 214 0.17 -17.79 -7.72
C GLU A 214 -0.78 -18.61 -6.83
N GLU A 215 -0.52 -18.64 -5.52
CA GLU A 215 -1.38 -19.36 -4.57
C GLU A 215 -2.76 -18.70 -4.42
N LYS A 216 -2.81 -17.38 -4.46
CA LYS A 216 -4.09 -16.63 -4.50
C LYS A 216 -4.89 -16.96 -5.76
N ILE A 217 -4.25 -16.93 -6.93
CA ILE A 217 -4.89 -17.22 -8.22
C ILE A 217 -5.37 -18.69 -8.25
N LYS A 218 -4.58 -19.61 -7.73
CA LYS A 218 -4.96 -21.01 -7.60
C LYS A 218 -6.20 -21.17 -6.72
N PHE A 219 -6.23 -20.51 -5.55
CA PHE A 219 -7.40 -20.50 -4.67
C PHE A 219 -8.63 -19.94 -5.38
N LEU A 220 -8.55 -18.75 -6.00
CA LEU A 220 -9.66 -18.13 -6.72
C LEU A 220 -10.27 -19.07 -7.77
N LYS A 221 -9.45 -19.87 -8.45
CA LYS A 221 -9.89 -20.78 -9.52
C LYS A 221 -10.39 -22.13 -9.02
N SER A 222 -9.96 -22.56 -7.83
CA SER A 222 -10.24 -23.91 -7.32
C SER A 222 -11.33 -23.96 -6.24
N ASP A 223 -11.56 -22.88 -5.53
CA ASP A 223 -12.63 -22.84 -4.52
C ASP A 223 -14.01 -22.91 -5.19
N PRO A 224 -14.91 -23.80 -4.76
CA PRO A 224 -16.19 -24.02 -5.42
C PRO A 224 -17.11 -22.79 -5.49
N ALA A 225 -17.07 -21.92 -4.48
CA ALA A 225 -17.90 -20.72 -4.40
C ALA A 225 -17.20 -19.52 -5.06
N VAL A 226 -15.94 -19.26 -4.72
CA VAL A 226 -15.17 -18.11 -5.20
C VAL A 226 -14.91 -18.19 -6.71
N SER A 227 -14.73 -19.39 -7.25
CA SER A 227 -14.56 -19.59 -8.70
C SER A 227 -15.78 -19.18 -9.52
N GLN A 228 -16.95 -19.04 -8.89
CA GLN A 228 -18.16 -18.58 -9.54
C GLN A 228 -18.27 -17.07 -9.71
N LEU A 229 -17.40 -16.29 -9.08
CA LEU A 229 -17.31 -14.83 -9.29
C LEU A 229 -17.12 -14.50 -10.77
N GLU A 230 -17.84 -13.49 -11.26
CA GLU A 230 -17.73 -13.07 -12.66
C GLU A 230 -16.31 -12.63 -13.02
N ALA A 231 -15.61 -11.95 -12.11
CA ALA A 231 -14.22 -11.59 -12.30
C ALA A 231 -13.31 -12.82 -12.52
N VAL A 232 -13.55 -13.91 -11.79
CA VAL A 232 -12.76 -15.15 -11.94
C VAL A 232 -13.08 -15.84 -13.26
N LYS A 233 -14.36 -15.97 -13.61
CA LYS A 233 -14.81 -16.59 -14.87
C LYS A 233 -14.30 -15.86 -16.11
N LYS A 234 -14.26 -14.52 -16.05
CA LYS A 234 -13.78 -13.66 -17.15
C LYS A 234 -12.25 -13.50 -17.15
N GLY A 235 -11.56 -13.99 -16.13
CA GLY A 235 -10.12 -13.82 -15.99
C GLY A 235 -9.69 -12.40 -15.60
N HIS A 236 -10.61 -11.60 -15.03
CA HIS A 236 -10.31 -10.25 -14.55
C HIS A 236 -9.58 -10.29 -13.19
N ILE A 237 -8.48 -11.03 -13.17
CA ILE A 237 -7.58 -11.16 -12.03
C ILE A 237 -6.28 -10.45 -12.39
N VAL A 238 -5.94 -9.44 -11.60
CA VAL A 238 -4.79 -8.56 -11.82
C VAL A 238 -3.77 -8.80 -10.73
N VAL A 239 -2.50 -8.90 -11.07
CA VAL A 239 -1.40 -9.01 -10.11
C VAL A 239 -0.74 -7.65 -9.92
N MET A 240 -0.54 -7.25 -8.67
CA MET A 240 0.10 -5.99 -8.29
C MET A 240 1.14 -6.21 -7.18
N ASP A 241 2.19 -5.38 -7.16
CA ASP A 241 3.09 -5.30 -5.99
C ASP A 241 2.28 -5.01 -4.72
N GLY A 242 2.36 -5.91 -3.74
CA GLY A 242 1.58 -5.76 -2.50
C GLY A 242 1.92 -4.49 -1.71
N GLN A 243 3.14 -3.97 -1.82
CA GLN A 243 3.51 -2.72 -1.15
C GLN A 243 2.86 -1.50 -1.80
N ALA A 244 2.38 -1.60 -3.02
CA ALA A 244 1.62 -0.53 -3.67
C ALA A 244 0.23 -0.32 -3.04
N MET A 245 -0.28 -1.30 -2.28
CA MET A 245 -1.51 -1.14 -1.48
C MET A 245 -1.31 -0.27 -0.23
N ASN A 246 -0.07 0.03 0.15
CA ASN A 246 0.23 0.97 1.23
C ASN A 246 0.41 2.39 0.69
N PRO A 247 0.08 3.44 1.47
CA PRO A 247 0.22 4.84 1.06
C PRO A 247 1.69 5.26 0.96
N THR A 248 2.33 4.93 -0.14
CA THR A 248 3.74 5.17 -0.44
C THR A 248 3.93 5.63 -1.88
N ILE A 249 5.17 5.93 -2.27
CA ILE A 249 5.51 6.20 -3.69
C ILE A 249 5.11 5.04 -4.62
N ARG A 250 5.01 3.81 -4.08
CA ARG A 250 4.61 2.64 -4.86
C ARG A 250 3.14 2.64 -5.24
N THR A 251 2.29 3.40 -4.57
CA THR A 251 0.85 3.46 -4.86
C THR A 251 0.58 3.84 -6.32
N LEU A 252 1.31 4.83 -6.85
CA LEU A 252 1.16 5.22 -8.25
C LEU A 252 1.69 4.15 -9.21
N TYR A 253 2.83 3.52 -8.89
CA TYR A 253 3.33 2.37 -9.65
C TYR A 253 2.33 1.20 -9.66
N GLY A 254 1.63 0.97 -8.55
CA GLY A 254 0.55 -0.02 -8.49
C GLY A 254 -0.62 0.33 -9.39
N ALA A 255 -1.04 1.60 -9.41
CA ALA A 255 -2.07 2.06 -10.32
C ALA A 255 -1.69 1.84 -11.79
N GLU A 256 -0.43 2.10 -12.17
CA GLU A 256 0.10 1.84 -13.51
C GLU A 256 0.12 0.33 -13.83
N GLN A 257 0.55 -0.53 -12.89
CA GLN A 257 0.56 -1.99 -13.07
C GLN A 257 -0.86 -2.54 -13.28
N VAL A 258 -1.82 -2.06 -12.51
CA VAL A 258 -3.23 -2.45 -12.67
C VAL A 258 -3.76 -1.92 -13.99
N GLY A 259 -3.54 -0.65 -14.31
CA GLY A 259 -3.98 -0.02 -15.56
C GLY A 259 -3.46 -0.73 -16.80
N GLU A 260 -2.18 -1.15 -16.81
CA GLU A 260 -1.61 -1.92 -17.91
C GLU A 260 -2.36 -3.25 -18.16
N GLN A 261 -2.71 -3.95 -17.08
CA GLN A 261 -3.43 -5.21 -17.20
C GLN A 261 -4.89 -4.99 -17.61
N LEU A 262 -5.55 -3.93 -17.13
CA LEU A 262 -6.90 -3.56 -17.57
C LEU A 262 -6.95 -3.25 -19.08
N ARG A 263 -5.95 -2.55 -19.63
CA ARG A 263 -5.83 -2.33 -21.08
C ARG A 263 -5.80 -3.65 -21.85
N LYS A 264 -4.98 -4.61 -21.39
CA LYS A 264 -4.88 -5.95 -22.01
C LYS A 264 -6.19 -6.74 -21.95
N MET A 265 -7.04 -6.44 -20.98
CA MET A 265 -8.37 -7.04 -20.80
C MET A 265 -9.48 -6.27 -21.54
N GLY A 266 -9.19 -5.10 -22.14
CA GLY A 266 -10.20 -4.23 -22.76
C GLY A 266 -11.15 -3.59 -21.75
N LEU A 267 -10.65 -3.27 -20.57
CA LEU A 267 -11.39 -2.67 -19.44
C LEU A 267 -11.02 -1.20 -19.19
N ASN A 268 -10.41 -0.52 -20.13
CA ASN A 268 -10.04 0.90 -20.05
C ASN A 268 -11.07 1.83 -20.69
#